data_265231f949d309de9c12a42d47de704f
#
_entry.id   265231f949d309de9c12a42d47de704f
#
_cell.length_a   1.000
_cell.length_b   1.000
_cell.length_c   1.000
_cell.angle_alpha   90.00
_cell.angle_beta   90.00
_cell.angle_gamma   90.00
#
_symmetry.space_group_name_H-M   'P 1'
#
loop_
_entity.id
_entity.type
_entity.pdbx_description
1 polymer ?
#
loop_
_entity_poly.entity_id
_entity_poly.type
_entity_poly.pdbx_seq_one_letter_code
_entity_poly.pdbx_strand_id
1 'polypeptide(L)'
;MGMFVASHIKPWRDANNDERLDPYNGLLLLPNFDKLFDLGYISFNHDGKIMCSRLLDKFDRETIGLSHDLHLVKIESQHLAYLKYHNENCFLL
;
A
#
# COMPACT_ATOMS: atom_id res chain seq x y z
N MET A 1 -0.33 -7.36 20.20
CA MET A 1 0.66 -7.02 19.18
C MET A 1 0.18 -7.50 17.83
N GLY A 2 0.17 -6.60 16.86
CA GLY A 2 -0.26 -6.95 15.52
C GLY A 2 0.78 -7.77 14.76
N MET A 3 0.31 -8.66 13.92
CA MET A 3 1.17 -9.35 12.97
C MET A 3 1.15 -8.60 11.64
N PHE A 4 2.34 -8.35 11.10
CA PHE A 4 2.46 -7.74 9.79
C PHE A 4 2.37 -8.80 8.70
N VAL A 5 1.77 -8.45 7.57
CA VAL A 5 1.75 -9.30 6.40
C VAL A 5 2.54 -8.63 5.29
N ALA A 6 3.13 -9.45 4.44
CA ALA A 6 3.88 -8.96 3.28
C ALA A 6 2.90 -8.71 2.13
N SER A 7 2.69 -7.44 1.82
CA SER A 7 1.78 -7.01 0.75
C SER A 7 2.58 -6.78 -0.51
N HIS A 8 2.14 -7.36 -1.64
CA HIS A 8 2.72 -7.03 -2.93
C HIS A 8 2.24 -5.66 -3.38
N ILE A 9 3.17 -4.78 -3.75
CA ILE A 9 2.84 -3.43 -4.22
C ILE A 9 2.24 -3.52 -5.61
N LYS A 10 2.97 -4.12 -6.55
CA LYS A 10 2.42 -4.47 -7.86
C LYS A 10 1.75 -5.83 -7.73
N PRO A 11 0.45 -5.93 -8.04
CA PRO A 11 -0.29 -7.17 -7.80
C PRO A 11 0.36 -8.38 -8.48
N TRP A 12 0.26 -9.53 -7.84
CA TRP A 12 0.84 -10.78 -8.32
C TRP A 12 0.45 -11.07 -9.77
N ARG A 13 -0.83 -10.86 -10.10
CA ARG A 13 -1.35 -11.13 -11.45
C ARG A 13 -0.73 -10.23 -12.53
N ASP A 14 -0.27 -9.04 -12.15
CA ASP A 14 0.32 -8.06 -13.08
C ASP A 14 1.83 -8.12 -13.11
N ALA A 15 2.44 -8.85 -12.20
CA ALA A 15 3.89 -8.90 -12.03
C ALA A 15 4.49 -10.09 -12.80
N ASN A 16 5.67 -9.89 -13.35
CA ASN A 16 6.45 -10.99 -13.91
C ASN A 16 7.18 -11.75 -12.79
N ASN A 17 7.87 -12.85 -13.14
CA ASN A 17 8.52 -13.66 -12.12
C ASN A 17 9.59 -12.91 -11.33
N ASP A 18 10.34 -12.03 -11.97
CA ASP A 18 11.38 -11.26 -11.31
C ASP A 18 10.75 -10.27 -10.32
N GLU A 19 9.65 -9.63 -10.72
CA GLU A 19 8.93 -8.70 -9.87
C GLU A 19 8.27 -9.40 -8.68
N ARG A 20 7.75 -10.61 -8.90
CA ARG A 20 7.14 -11.40 -7.83
C ARG A 20 8.13 -11.79 -6.75
N LEU A 21 9.39 -11.99 -7.12
CA LEU A 21 10.46 -12.39 -6.21
C LEU A 21 11.24 -11.21 -5.66
N ASP A 22 10.99 -10.00 -6.17
CA ASP A 22 11.70 -8.80 -5.75
C ASP A 22 11.24 -8.38 -4.35
N PRO A 23 12.13 -8.36 -3.34
CA PRO A 23 11.75 -7.94 -2.00
C PRO A 23 11.26 -6.49 -1.95
N TYR A 24 11.65 -5.64 -2.90
CA TYR A 24 11.19 -4.26 -2.96
C TYR A 24 9.79 -4.11 -3.58
N ASN A 25 9.23 -5.20 -4.10
CA ASN A 25 7.81 -5.24 -4.47
C ASN A 25 6.96 -5.72 -3.28
N GLY A 26 7.39 -5.40 -2.07
CA GLY A 26 6.69 -5.83 -0.88
C GLY A 26 6.76 -4.77 0.20
N LEU A 27 5.68 -4.65 0.95
CA LEU A 27 5.58 -3.80 2.13
C LEU A 27 5.03 -4.64 3.27
N LEU A 28 5.51 -4.37 4.50
CA LEU A 28 4.94 -5.01 5.69
C LEU A 28 3.83 -4.13 6.22
N LEU A 29 2.60 -4.63 6.18
CA LEU A 29 1.41 -3.91 6.61
C LEU A 29 0.63 -4.73 7.62
N LEU A 30 -0.10 -4.05 8.50
CA LEU A 30 -1.09 -4.72 9.34
C LEU A 30 -2.19 -5.29 8.46
N PRO A 31 -2.84 -6.40 8.85
CA PRO A 31 -3.82 -7.09 7.98
C PRO A 31 -4.93 -6.21 7.44
N ASN A 32 -5.47 -5.29 8.25
CA ASN A 32 -6.53 -4.39 7.78
C ASN A 32 -6.02 -3.39 6.73
N PHE A 33 -4.78 -2.92 6.89
CA PHE A 33 -4.16 -2.02 5.91
C PHE A 33 -3.79 -2.78 4.64
N ASP A 34 -3.31 -4.02 4.78
CA ASP A 34 -3.04 -4.90 3.65
C ASP A 34 -4.27 -5.06 2.77
N LYS A 35 -5.43 -5.31 3.38
CA LYS A 35 -6.68 -5.47 2.65
C LYS A 35 -7.07 -4.20 1.90
N LEU A 36 -6.98 -3.05 2.57
CA LEU A 36 -7.32 -1.77 1.95
C LEU A 36 -6.36 -1.41 0.82
N PHE A 37 -5.07 -1.69 1.01
CA PHE A 37 -4.05 -1.46 0.00
C PHE A 37 -4.29 -2.34 -1.23
N ASP A 38 -4.59 -3.62 -1.00
CA ASP A 38 -4.87 -4.59 -2.05
C ASP A 38 -6.11 -4.20 -2.87
N LEU A 39 -7.14 -3.68 -2.21
CA LEU A 39 -8.37 -3.25 -2.87
C LEU A 39 -8.27 -1.85 -3.49
N GLY A 40 -7.19 -1.13 -3.24
CA GLY A 40 -6.98 0.19 -3.82
C GLY A 40 -7.58 1.35 -3.04
N TYR A 41 -8.10 1.12 -1.84
CA TYR A 41 -8.65 2.18 -1.01
C TYR A 41 -7.58 3.03 -0.33
N ILE A 42 -6.39 2.51 -0.18
CA ILE A 42 -5.24 3.28 0.27
C ILE A 42 -4.06 3.02 -0.64
N SER A 43 -3.12 3.95 -0.65
CA SER A 43 -1.82 3.78 -1.25
C SER A 43 -0.81 4.63 -0.48
N PHE A 44 0.41 4.69 -0.96
CA PHE A 44 1.47 5.48 -0.32
C PHE A 44 2.20 6.25 -1.40
N ASN A 45 2.58 7.49 -1.06
CA ASN A 45 3.35 8.30 -2.01
C ASN A 45 4.85 7.97 -1.90
N HIS A 46 5.67 8.67 -2.68
CA HIS A 46 7.10 8.42 -2.74
C HIS A 46 7.83 8.70 -1.42
N ASP A 47 7.21 9.44 -0.50
CA ASP A 47 7.77 9.70 0.84
C ASP A 47 7.32 8.65 1.85
N GLY A 48 6.46 7.70 1.45
CA GLY A 48 5.90 6.72 2.35
C GLY A 48 4.69 7.21 3.12
N LYS A 49 4.14 8.35 2.74
CA LYS A 49 2.95 8.90 3.40
C LYS A 49 1.68 8.26 2.84
N ILE A 50 0.77 7.90 3.73
CA ILE A 50 -0.48 7.26 3.34
C ILE A 50 -1.37 8.20 2.55
N MET A 51 -2.00 7.66 1.51
CA MET A 51 -3.03 8.34 0.73
C MET A 51 -4.30 7.52 0.83
N CYS A 52 -5.42 8.17 1.13
CA CYS A 52 -6.72 7.51 1.23
C CYS A 52 -7.58 7.89 0.04
N SER A 53 -8.23 6.88 -0.55
CA SER A 53 -9.21 7.12 -1.60
C SER A 53 -10.39 7.91 -1.03
N ARG A 54 -10.94 8.83 -1.81
CA ARG A 54 -12.17 9.51 -1.44
C ARG A 54 -13.38 8.57 -1.40
N LEU A 55 -13.23 7.37 -1.98
CA LEU A 55 -14.26 6.34 -1.89
C LEU A 55 -14.30 5.69 -0.51
N LEU A 56 -13.25 5.88 0.29
CA LEU A 56 -13.21 5.38 1.65
C LEU A 56 -13.90 6.39 2.56
N ASP A 57 -15.01 5.98 3.16
CA ASP A 57 -15.82 6.81 4.03
C ASP A 57 -14.99 7.33 5.21
N LYS A 58 -15.27 8.55 5.64
CA LYS A 58 -14.59 9.15 6.80
C LYS A 58 -14.76 8.29 8.05
N PHE A 59 -15.97 7.76 8.26
CA PHE A 59 -16.25 6.88 9.39
C PHE A 59 -15.39 5.62 9.33
N ASP A 60 -15.29 5.02 8.14
CA ASP A 60 -14.47 3.83 7.95
C ASP A 60 -13.00 4.11 8.23
N ARG A 61 -12.51 5.28 7.81
CA ARG A 61 -11.13 5.68 8.08
C ARG A 61 -10.85 5.81 9.57
N GLU A 62 -11.76 6.42 10.29
CA GLU A 62 -11.64 6.57 11.75
C GLU A 62 -11.72 5.22 12.46
N THR A 63 -12.64 4.36 12.02
CA THR A 63 -12.84 3.05 12.62
C THR A 63 -11.61 2.16 12.51
N ILE A 64 -10.91 2.22 11.40
CA ILE A 64 -9.69 1.40 11.20
C ILE A 64 -8.41 2.12 11.65
N GLY A 65 -8.53 3.34 12.18
CA GLY A 65 -7.41 4.07 12.75
C GLY A 65 -6.48 4.71 11.72
N LEU A 66 -6.96 4.98 10.51
CA LEU A 66 -6.14 5.67 9.53
C LEU A 66 -5.94 7.14 9.92
N SER A 67 -4.72 7.63 9.74
CA SER A 67 -4.35 9.01 10.02
C SER A 67 -3.57 9.55 8.83
N HIS A 68 -3.75 10.84 8.54
CA HIS A 68 -2.98 11.50 7.49
C HIS A 68 -1.49 11.56 7.80
N ASP A 69 -1.13 11.39 9.07
CA ASP A 69 0.27 11.42 9.50
C ASP A 69 0.90 10.03 9.52
N LEU A 70 0.14 9.00 9.16
CA LEU A 70 0.64 7.63 9.12
C LEU A 70 1.58 7.47 7.93
N HIS A 71 2.82 7.07 8.21
CA HIS A 71 3.83 6.84 7.19
C HIS A 71 4.25 5.38 7.19
N LEU A 72 4.75 4.92 6.05
CA LEU A 72 5.48 3.66 5.99
C LEU A 72 6.75 3.80 6.82
N VAL A 73 7.18 2.70 7.41
CA VAL A 73 8.38 2.71 8.25
C VAL A 73 9.60 3.17 7.46
N LYS A 74 9.74 2.72 6.22
CA LYS A 74 10.90 3.06 5.41
C LYS A 74 10.60 2.80 3.94
N ILE A 75 10.89 3.80 3.11
CA ILE A 75 10.78 3.69 1.65
C ILE A 75 12.18 3.79 1.06
N GLU A 76 12.59 2.77 0.35
CA GLU A 76 13.83 2.76 -0.43
C GLU A 76 13.52 3.17 -1.87
N SER A 77 14.56 3.66 -2.58
CA SER A 77 14.38 4.05 -3.97
C SER A 77 13.84 2.91 -4.85
N GLN A 78 14.19 1.67 -4.51
CA GLN A 78 13.74 0.50 -5.27
C GLN A 78 12.24 0.22 -5.12
N HIS A 79 11.58 0.76 -4.08
CA HIS A 79 10.13 0.65 -3.91
C HIS A 79 9.37 1.58 -4.87
N LEU A 80 10.01 2.65 -5.33
CA LEU A 80 9.31 3.77 -5.98
C LEU A 80 8.62 3.37 -7.29
N ALA A 81 9.26 2.53 -8.11
CA ALA A 81 8.66 2.08 -9.36
C ALA A 81 7.39 1.28 -9.11
N TYR A 82 7.39 0.43 -8.08
CA TYR A 82 6.22 -0.36 -7.72
C TYR A 82 5.12 0.51 -7.12
N LEU A 83 5.48 1.46 -6.28
CA LEU A 83 4.50 2.41 -5.71
C LEU A 83 3.87 3.27 -6.80
N LYS A 84 4.66 3.70 -7.77
CA LYS A 84 4.13 4.43 -8.91
C LYS A 84 3.09 3.60 -9.66
N TYR A 85 3.40 2.33 -9.91
CA TYR A 85 2.46 1.42 -10.56
C TYR A 85 1.16 1.32 -9.76
N HIS A 86 1.26 1.12 -8.45
CA HIS A 86 0.08 1.01 -7.59
C HIS A 86 -0.74 2.29 -7.62
N ASN A 87 -0.09 3.44 -7.55
CA ASN A 87 -0.78 4.73 -7.57
C ASN A 87 -1.53 4.96 -8.87
N GLU A 88 -0.97 4.52 -10.00
CA GLU A 88 -1.55 4.76 -11.32
C GLU A 88 -2.58 3.71 -11.73
N ASN A 89 -2.45 2.48 -11.27
CA ASN A 89 -3.23 1.36 -11.78
C ASN A 89 -4.12 0.68 -10.75
N CYS A 90 -3.83 0.83 -9.47
CA CYS A 90 -4.55 0.12 -8.41
C CYS A 90 -5.31 1.06 -7.47
N PHE A 91 -4.76 2.24 -7.22
CA PHE A 91 -5.35 3.19 -6.29
C PHE A 91 -6.63 3.79 -6.86
N LEU A 92 -7.71 3.74 -6.08
CA LEU A 92 -9.03 4.27 -6.46
C LEU A 92 -9.10 5.76 -6.12
N LEU A 93 -9.50 6.55 -7.09
CA LEU A 93 -9.60 8.00 -6.89
C LEU A 93 -11.05 8.44 -6.63
#